data_37e3480b4b0a3461cff873327cf4aff7
#
_entry.id   37e3480b4b0a3461cff873327cf4aff7
#
_cell.length_a   1.000
_cell.length_b   1.000
_cell.length_c   1.000
_cell.angle_alpha   90.00
_cell.angle_beta   90.00
_cell.angle_gamma   90.00
#
_symmetry.space_group_name_H-M   'P 1'
#
loop_
_entity.id
_entity.type
_entity.pdbx_description
1 polymer ?
#
loop_
_entity_poly.entity_id
_entity_poly.type
_entity_poly.pdbx_seq_one_letter_code
_entity_poly.pdbx_strand_id
1 'polypeptide(L)'
;MKKLLFPIIIIIFSAAETGFSQQQKEWSLVECIKYAIDNNIQIKQQVLQTQFQQNNLEQSKLNLLPTLNGRADHSYSFNRTLDQTTYQYVDQNGQSNQFYLGGSLNLFNGLQNYNTIRKNKYQLLASELDLQSIKDNISLSIALAYLQILLNNELVKATDNQLQITKQQIQKTQKMFDAGSVAKGNLLQIEAQAASEEMQLINMKNQLDISYLTLTQMLELQSPEGFNIVIPEISIDTNMVITGKVDDIFSQAQGLRPEIKSAEMNLTVSEFDLKIARGARSPRLSMNHSMSTMYSSIRKKYTGVIDSITGPVYGEYPFNDQIKDNLNYGFGFSLSLPILNGWQVNKNISNSKISIDNYRYNLEGEKKKLYKSIQQAYADALASLKKFAASLKAVASMEESFRYTEQKFNVGMVTPVDYNAAKTQLLKAQSDMSQAKYEFIFKTKVLDFYKGVPLNLNQ
;
A
#
# COMPACT_ATOMS: atom_id res chain seq x y z
N MET A 1 43.54 -57.38 -7.21
CA MET A 1 43.66 -57.55 -5.76
C MET A 1 44.48 -56.45 -5.15
N LYS A 2 43.84 -55.51 -4.42
CA LYS A 2 44.38 -54.79 -3.27
C LYS A 2 43.22 -53.90 -2.77
N LYS A 3 42.62 -54.34 -1.67
CA LYS A 3 41.58 -53.61 -0.91
C LYS A 3 42.22 -52.45 -0.18
N LEU A 4 41.74 -51.23 -0.38
CA LEU A 4 42.03 -50.09 0.46
C LEU A 4 40.82 -49.83 1.34
N LEU A 5 40.97 -50.16 2.64
CA LEU A 5 40.07 -49.79 3.72
C LEU A 5 40.28 -48.31 4.05
N PHE A 6 39.22 -47.51 3.93
CA PHE A 6 39.17 -46.17 4.48
C PHE A 6 38.53 -46.23 5.88
N PRO A 7 39.14 -45.69 6.94
CA PRO A 7 38.49 -45.58 8.21
C PRO A 7 37.57 -44.36 8.23
N ILE A 8 36.29 -44.58 8.56
CA ILE A 8 35.30 -43.56 8.82
C ILE A 8 35.61 -42.96 10.21
N ILE A 9 36.16 -41.76 10.25
CA ILE A 9 36.25 -40.94 11.49
C ILE A 9 34.89 -40.29 11.71
N ILE A 10 34.11 -40.80 12.65
CA ILE A 10 32.88 -40.14 13.15
C ILE A 10 33.34 -39.01 14.10
N ILE A 11 33.32 -37.77 13.60
CA ILE A 11 33.43 -36.58 14.43
C ILE A 11 32.07 -36.33 15.05
N ILE A 12 31.88 -36.69 16.30
CA ILE A 12 30.75 -36.27 17.13
C ILE A 12 30.94 -34.80 17.42
N PHE A 13 30.27 -33.94 16.64
CA PHE A 13 30.14 -32.52 16.94
C PHE A 13 29.11 -32.40 18.05
N SER A 14 29.56 -32.31 19.32
CA SER A 14 28.71 -31.88 20.42
C SER A 14 28.36 -30.41 20.18
N ALA A 15 27.19 -30.17 19.57
CA ALA A 15 26.59 -28.86 19.56
C ALA A 15 26.26 -28.48 21.01
N ALA A 16 27.13 -27.73 21.64
CA ALA A 16 26.78 -26.94 22.80
C ALA A 16 25.71 -25.94 22.32
N GLU A 17 24.45 -26.22 22.59
CA GLU A 17 23.38 -25.25 22.53
C GLU A 17 23.71 -24.19 23.59
N THR A 18 24.46 -23.16 23.18
CA THR A 18 24.47 -21.90 23.91
C THR A 18 23.06 -21.35 23.76
N GLY A 19 22.25 -21.61 24.77
CA GLY A 19 20.96 -20.93 24.95
C GLY A 19 21.26 -19.42 25.03
N PHE A 20 21.27 -18.77 23.88
CA PHE A 20 21.09 -17.33 23.84
C PHE A 20 19.71 -17.11 24.43
N SER A 21 19.66 -16.67 25.69
CA SER A 21 18.52 -15.94 26.22
C SER A 21 18.32 -14.78 25.25
N GLN A 22 17.42 -14.96 24.27
CA GLN A 22 16.96 -13.85 23.45
C GLN A 22 16.35 -12.86 24.41
N GLN A 23 17.13 -11.83 24.73
CA GLN A 23 16.61 -10.67 25.42
C GLN A 23 15.44 -10.20 24.56
N GLN A 24 14.22 -10.40 25.07
CA GLN A 24 12.98 -10.07 24.36
C GLN A 24 13.09 -8.60 23.97
N LYS A 25 13.28 -8.36 22.67
CA LYS A 25 13.44 -6.99 22.16
C LYS A 25 12.11 -6.27 22.31
N GLU A 26 12.08 -5.26 23.15
CA GLU A 26 10.94 -4.36 23.24
C GLU A 26 10.95 -3.39 22.06
N TRP A 27 9.82 -3.22 21.41
CA TRP A 27 9.67 -2.39 20.21
C TRP A 27 9.15 -1.01 20.59
N SER A 28 9.88 0.02 20.22
CA SER A 28 9.41 1.41 20.28
C SER A 28 8.42 1.70 19.13
N LEU A 29 7.60 2.76 19.28
CA LEU A 29 6.69 3.19 18.19
C LEU A 29 7.44 3.44 16.88
N VAL A 30 8.61 4.10 16.95
CA VAL A 30 9.43 4.42 15.78
C VAL A 30 9.93 3.14 15.07
N GLU A 31 10.34 2.13 15.83
CA GLU A 31 10.74 0.84 15.28
C GLU A 31 9.56 0.10 14.64
N CYS A 32 8.39 0.13 15.27
CA CYS A 32 7.16 -0.45 14.69
C CYS A 32 6.82 0.22 13.35
N ILE A 33 6.83 1.55 13.28
CA ILE A 33 6.56 2.30 12.05
C ILE A 33 7.58 1.95 10.97
N LYS A 34 8.88 1.95 11.30
CA LYS A 34 9.94 1.62 10.34
C LYS A 34 9.77 0.21 9.80
N TYR A 35 9.54 -0.76 10.67
CA TYR A 35 9.35 -2.15 10.28
C TYR A 35 8.12 -2.33 9.38
N ALA A 36 7.00 -1.67 9.71
CA ALA A 36 5.80 -1.70 8.87
C ALA A 36 6.06 -1.09 7.48
N ILE A 37 6.78 0.03 7.39
CA ILE A 37 7.14 0.64 6.11
C ILE A 37 7.94 -0.32 5.22
N ASP A 38 8.82 -1.13 5.79
CA ASP A 38 9.66 -2.07 5.05
C ASP A 38 8.93 -3.38 4.69
N ASN A 39 7.93 -3.79 5.48
CA ASN A 39 7.35 -5.13 5.36
C ASN A 39 5.88 -5.16 4.95
N ASN A 40 5.12 -4.09 5.16
CA ASN A 40 3.68 -4.08 4.91
C ASN A 40 3.34 -4.36 3.45
N ILE A 41 2.38 -5.27 3.23
CA ILE A 41 1.97 -5.75 1.90
C ILE A 41 1.38 -4.62 1.06
N GLN A 42 0.58 -3.70 1.63
CA GLN A 42 -0.02 -2.60 0.87
C GLN A 42 1.05 -1.63 0.35
N ILE A 43 2.09 -1.36 1.15
CA ILE A 43 3.24 -0.55 0.72
C ILE A 43 3.99 -1.26 -0.42
N LYS A 44 4.26 -2.56 -0.28
CA LYS A 44 4.92 -3.37 -1.32
C LYS A 44 4.11 -3.36 -2.63
N GLN A 45 2.79 -3.50 -2.56
CA GLN A 45 1.92 -3.41 -3.74
C GLN A 45 2.02 -2.04 -4.41
N GLN A 46 2.01 -0.95 -3.65
CA GLN A 46 2.13 0.39 -4.22
C GLN A 46 3.53 0.66 -4.79
N VAL A 47 4.59 0.10 -4.20
CA VAL A 47 5.95 0.13 -4.78
C VAL A 47 5.97 -0.52 -6.17
N LEU A 48 5.35 -1.70 -6.31
CA LEU A 48 5.22 -2.36 -7.61
C LEU A 48 4.40 -1.52 -8.61
N GLN A 49 3.34 -0.86 -8.16
CA GLN A 49 2.58 0.07 -9.00
C GLN A 49 3.43 1.27 -9.46
N THR A 50 4.28 1.79 -8.59
CA THR A 50 5.22 2.86 -8.95
C THR A 50 6.26 2.37 -9.97
N GLN A 51 6.80 1.15 -9.81
CA GLN A 51 7.68 0.53 -10.80
C GLN A 51 6.98 0.33 -12.15
N PHE A 52 5.71 -0.05 -12.14
CA PHE A 52 4.91 -0.14 -13.37
C PHE A 52 4.82 1.22 -14.10
N GLN A 53 4.62 2.32 -13.37
CA GLN A 53 4.62 3.66 -13.97
C GLN A 53 6.00 4.08 -14.46
N GLN A 54 7.07 3.67 -13.76
CA GLN A 54 8.44 3.88 -14.23
C GLN A 54 8.68 3.19 -15.58
N ASN A 55 8.27 1.93 -15.72
CA ASN A 55 8.39 1.18 -16.97
C ASN A 55 7.58 1.86 -18.10
N ASN A 56 6.39 2.38 -17.82
CA ASN A 56 5.60 3.13 -18.78
C ASN A 56 6.30 4.41 -19.25
N LEU A 57 6.98 5.12 -18.35
CA LEU A 57 7.77 6.29 -18.69
C LEU A 57 8.96 5.91 -19.58
N GLU A 58 9.69 4.85 -19.24
CA GLU A 58 10.83 4.36 -20.03
C GLU A 58 10.36 3.89 -21.40
N GLN A 59 9.30 3.10 -21.48
CA GLN A 59 8.72 2.67 -22.75
C GLN A 59 8.32 3.87 -23.62
N SER A 60 7.74 4.91 -23.03
CA SER A 60 7.35 6.10 -23.79
C SER A 60 8.55 6.85 -24.39
N LYS A 61 9.71 6.82 -23.74
CA LYS A 61 10.97 7.36 -24.29
C LYS A 61 11.50 6.46 -25.41
N LEU A 62 11.47 5.14 -25.22
CA LEU A 62 11.92 4.17 -26.22
C LEU A 62 11.03 4.15 -27.47
N ASN A 63 9.77 4.56 -27.38
CA ASN A 63 8.86 4.71 -28.53
C ASN A 63 9.32 5.82 -29.52
N LEU A 64 10.34 6.58 -29.18
CA LEU A 64 11.04 7.49 -30.13
C LEU A 64 12.06 6.77 -31.00
N LEU A 65 12.44 5.53 -30.67
CA LEU A 65 13.38 4.73 -31.45
C LEU A 65 12.66 3.98 -32.57
N PRO A 66 13.37 3.60 -33.65
CA PRO A 66 12.79 2.79 -34.70
C PRO A 66 12.43 1.40 -34.17
N THR A 67 11.34 0.84 -34.71
CA THR A 67 11.02 -0.58 -34.54
C THR A 67 11.75 -1.41 -35.61
N LEU A 68 12.09 -2.66 -35.27
CA LEU A 68 12.61 -3.64 -36.22
C LEU A 68 11.96 -5.00 -35.92
N ASN A 69 11.29 -5.56 -36.94
CA ASN A 69 10.57 -6.82 -36.82
C ASN A 69 11.02 -7.77 -37.94
N GLY A 70 11.31 -9.01 -37.59
CA GLY A 70 11.60 -10.09 -38.50
C GLY A 70 10.43 -11.06 -38.62
N ARG A 71 10.16 -11.54 -39.85
CA ARG A 71 9.15 -12.56 -40.14
C ARG A 71 9.70 -13.55 -41.15
N ALA A 72 9.43 -14.82 -40.90
CA ALA A 72 9.69 -15.90 -41.84
C ALA A 72 8.43 -16.72 -42.00
N ASP A 73 7.96 -16.83 -43.23
CA ASP A 73 6.78 -17.60 -43.56
C ASP A 73 7.18 -18.76 -44.47
N HIS A 74 6.63 -19.95 -44.21
CA HIS A 74 6.69 -21.09 -45.09
C HIS A 74 5.28 -21.55 -45.38
N SER A 75 4.96 -21.71 -46.66
CA SER A 75 3.62 -22.12 -47.10
C SER A 75 3.68 -23.15 -48.19
N TYR A 76 2.73 -24.08 -48.15
CA TYR A 76 2.38 -24.98 -49.24
C TYR A 76 1.12 -24.50 -49.85
N SER A 77 1.08 -24.42 -51.22
CA SER A 77 -0.09 -24.08 -51.97
C SER A 77 -0.47 -25.24 -52.90
N PHE A 78 -1.73 -25.57 -52.87
CA PHE A 78 -2.33 -26.61 -53.72
C PHE A 78 -3.35 -25.88 -54.58
N ASN A 79 -2.88 -25.41 -55.77
CA ASN A 79 -3.66 -24.55 -56.64
C ASN A 79 -3.93 -25.22 -57.98
N ARG A 80 -5.13 -25.07 -58.48
CA ARG A 80 -5.48 -25.35 -59.87
C ARG A 80 -5.47 -24.00 -60.61
N THR A 81 -4.52 -23.84 -61.54
CA THR A 81 -4.31 -22.58 -62.28
C THR A 81 -4.44 -22.82 -63.78
N LEU A 82 -4.78 -21.79 -64.48
CA LEU A 82 -4.85 -21.84 -65.96
C LEU A 82 -3.41 -21.61 -66.49
N ASP A 83 -2.88 -22.59 -67.19
CA ASP A 83 -1.65 -22.43 -67.96
C ASP A 83 -1.92 -21.50 -69.14
N GLN A 84 -1.25 -20.35 -69.17
CA GLN A 84 -1.43 -19.31 -70.17
C GLN A 84 -0.93 -19.71 -71.56
N THR A 85 -0.12 -20.77 -71.65
CA THR A 85 0.43 -21.23 -72.95
C THR A 85 -0.50 -22.26 -73.57
N THR A 86 -1.01 -23.20 -72.79
CA THR A 86 -1.86 -24.28 -73.27
C THR A 86 -3.36 -24.00 -73.10
N TYR A 87 -3.72 -22.96 -72.35
CA TYR A 87 -5.10 -22.63 -71.97
C TYR A 87 -5.86 -23.79 -71.28
N GLN A 88 -5.07 -24.67 -70.59
CA GLN A 88 -5.65 -25.79 -69.81
C GLN A 88 -5.44 -25.53 -68.32
N TYR A 89 -6.37 -26.05 -67.51
CA TYR A 89 -6.21 -26.03 -66.06
C TYR A 89 -5.23 -27.12 -65.60
N VAL A 90 -4.15 -26.73 -64.97
CA VAL A 90 -3.13 -27.63 -64.43
C VAL A 90 -3.08 -27.51 -62.93
N ASP A 91 -2.89 -28.64 -62.21
CA ASP A 91 -2.64 -28.61 -60.79
C ASP A 91 -1.19 -28.23 -60.54
N GLN A 92 -1.01 -27.07 -59.94
CA GLN A 92 0.32 -26.52 -59.64
C GLN A 92 0.50 -26.41 -58.15
N ASN A 93 1.06 -27.46 -57.55
CA ASN A 93 1.39 -27.51 -56.15
C ASN A 93 2.79 -26.97 -55.95
N GLY A 94 2.94 -26.13 -54.95
CA GLY A 94 4.23 -25.50 -54.65
C GLY A 94 4.42 -25.14 -53.21
N GLN A 95 5.67 -24.94 -52.86
CA GLN A 95 6.06 -24.38 -51.58
C GLN A 95 6.71 -23.03 -51.79
N SER A 96 6.50 -22.12 -50.83
CA SER A 96 7.14 -20.82 -50.83
C SER A 96 7.68 -20.49 -49.43
N ASN A 97 8.80 -19.83 -49.41
CA ASN A 97 9.40 -19.25 -48.23
C ASN A 97 9.47 -17.74 -48.43
N GLN A 98 9.03 -16.97 -47.45
CA GLN A 98 9.17 -15.53 -47.46
C GLN A 98 9.88 -15.09 -46.20
N PHE A 99 10.91 -14.26 -46.39
CA PHE A 99 11.68 -13.65 -45.28
C PHE A 99 11.50 -12.15 -45.39
N TYR A 100 11.12 -11.55 -44.26
CA TYR A 100 10.90 -10.11 -44.14
C TYR A 100 11.58 -9.57 -42.91
N LEU A 101 12.30 -8.48 -43.04
CA LEU A 101 12.84 -7.67 -41.95
C LEU A 101 12.43 -6.23 -42.23
N GLY A 102 11.75 -5.59 -41.28
CA GLY A 102 11.34 -4.22 -41.50
C GLY A 102 10.77 -3.58 -40.24
N GLY A 103 10.62 -2.27 -40.33
CA GLY A 103 10.11 -1.48 -39.23
C GLY A 103 9.77 -0.05 -39.63
N SER A 104 9.47 0.74 -38.61
CA SER A 104 9.11 2.15 -38.79
C SER A 104 9.68 3.03 -37.69
N LEU A 105 9.88 4.28 -38.04
CA LEU A 105 10.27 5.36 -37.13
C LEU A 105 9.28 6.51 -37.30
N ASN A 106 8.62 6.91 -36.22
CA ASN A 106 7.81 8.12 -36.21
C ASN A 106 8.69 9.36 -36.09
N LEU A 107 8.82 10.11 -37.18
CA LEU A 107 9.60 11.34 -37.21
C LEU A 107 8.83 12.53 -36.64
N PHE A 108 7.52 12.57 -36.91
CA PHE A 108 6.62 13.58 -36.37
C PHE A 108 5.18 13.03 -36.27
N ASN A 109 4.54 13.27 -35.13
CA ASN A 109 3.15 12.87 -34.89
C ASN A 109 2.35 13.93 -34.11
N GLY A 110 2.60 15.21 -34.40
CA GLY A 110 1.90 16.29 -33.71
C GLY A 110 2.29 16.41 -32.23
N LEU A 111 3.55 16.14 -31.89
CA LEU A 111 4.10 16.16 -30.52
C LEU A 111 3.44 15.17 -29.55
N GLN A 112 2.66 14.20 -30.06
CA GLN A 112 1.97 13.23 -29.18
C GLN A 112 2.98 12.43 -28.34
N ASN A 113 4.06 11.90 -28.95
CA ASN A 113 5.09 11.15 -28.23
C ASN A 113 5.74 12.00 -27.13
N TYR A 114 6.08 13.24 -27.42
CA TYR A 114 6.66 14.16 -26.46
C TYR A 114 5.72 14.45 -25.28
N ASN A 115 4.45 14.70 -25.56
CA ASN A 115 3.43 14.92 -24.54
C ASN A 115 3.14 13.63 -23.74
N THR A 116 3.24 12.44 -24.37
CA THR A 116 3.09 11.15 -23.69
C THR A 116 4.22 10.92 -22.69
N ILE A 117 5.47 11.26 -23.04
CA ILE A 117 6.59 11.19 -22.09
C ILE A 117 6.35 12.10 -20.89
N ARG A 118 5.88 13.34 -21.12
CA ARG A 118 5.56 14.27 -20.04
C ARG A 118 4.40 13.78 -19.20
N LYS A 119 3.33 13.29 -19.82
CA LYS A 119 2.22 12.64 -19.13
C LYS A 119 2.70 11.55 -18.19
N ASN A 120 3.48 10.58 -18.72
CA ASN A 120 3.97 9.43 -17.96
C ASN A 120 4.93 9.85 -16.83
N LYS A 121 5.70 10.95 -17.01
CA LYS A 121 6.49 11.53 -15.92
C LYS A 121 5.61 12.01 -14.76
N TYR A 122 4.54 12.75 -15.04
CA TYR A 122 3.63 13.22 -14.00
C TYR A 122 2.80 12.08 -13.40
N GLN A 123 2.49 11.04 -14.18
CA GLN A 123 1.85 9.82 -13.68
C GLN A 123 2.75 9.06 -12.70
N LEU A 124 4.06 8.98 -12.97
CA LEU A 124 5.04 8.42 -12.03
C LEU A 124 5.09 9.25 -10.74
N LEU A 125 5.20 10.58 -10.85
CA LEU A 125 5.20 11.47 -9.68
C LEU A 125 3.93 11.33 -8.84
N ALA A 126 2.75 11.19 -9.47
CA ALA A 126 1.50 10.93 -8.76
C ALA A 126 1.57 9.61 -7.99
N SER A 127 2.08 8.54 -8.61
CA SER A 127 2.22 7.22 -7.97
C SER A 127 3.22 7.22 -6.80
N GLU A 128 4.30 7.99 -6.89
CA GLU A 128 5.25 8.19 -5.78
C GLU A 128 4.61 8.92 -4.60
N LEU A 129 3.76 9.92 -4.87
CA LEU A 129 3.01 10.64 -3.86
C LEU A 129 1.92 9.75 -3.22
N ASP A 130 1.25 8.91 -4.01
CA ASP A 130 0.31 7.92 -3.50
C ASP A 130 1.01 6.91 -2.57
N LEU A 131 2.24 6.48 -2.92
CA LEU A 131 3.06 5.63 -2.06
C LEU A 131 3.37 6.34 -0.73
N GLN A 132 3.72 7.63 -0.75
CA GLN A 132 3.97 8.37 0.47
C GLN A 132 2.69 8.53 1.31
N SER A 133 1.54 8.76 0.68
CA SER A 133 0.25 8.83 1.37
C SER A 133 -0.10 7.51 2.08
N ILE A 134 0.15 6.36 1.44
CA ILE A 134 -0.06 5.04 2.06
C ILE A 134 0.88 4.84 3.24
N LYS A 135 2.17 5.19 3.11
CA LYS A 135 3.13 5.12 4.23
C LYS A 135 2.68 5.97 5.42
N ASP A 136 2.23 7.20 5.17
CA ASP A 136 1.74 8.10 6.18
C ASP A 136 0.51 7.53 6.92
N ASN A 137 -0.45 6.98 6.17
CA ASN A 137 -1.68 6.41 6.74
C ASN A 137 -1.39 5.14 7.57
N ILE A 138 -0.49 4.28 7.11
CA ILE A 138 -0.06 3.09 7.85
C ILE A 138 0.66 3.52 9.13
N SER A 139 1.55 4.51 9.05
CA SER A 139 2.25 5.04 10.24
C SER A 139 1.28 5.55 11.29
N LEU A 140 0.24 6.28 10.87
CA LEU A 140 -0.80 6.76 11.78
C LEU A 140 -1.60 5.60 12.40
N SER A 141 -1.94 4.57 11.60
CA SER A 141 -2.65 3.38 12.08
C SER A 141 -1.82 2.58 13.09
N ILE A 142 -0.52 2.42 12.85
CA ILE A 142 0.41 1.80 13.79
C ILE A 142 0.48 2.59 15.11
N ALA A 143 0.56 3.92 15.04
CA ALA A 143 0.58 4.76 16.23
C ALA A 143 -0.71 4.59 17.06
N LEU A 144 -1.88 4.50 16.43
CA LEU A 144 -3.15 4.23 17.09
C LEU A 144 -3.16 2.86 17.78
N ALA A 145 -2.73 1.80 17.07
CA ALA A 145 -2.68 0.45 17.62
C ALA A 145 -1.70 0.35 18.80
N TYR A 146 -0.55 1.03 18.70
CA TYR A 146 0.43 1.11 19.78
C TYR A 146 -0.14 1.80 21.05
N LEU A 147 -0.80 2.94 20.88
CA LEU A 147 -1.46 3.65 21.98
C LEU A 147 -2.59 2.84 22.61
N GLN A 148 -3.30 2.02 21.80
CA GLN A 148 -4.33 1.11 22.32
C GLN A 148 -3.73 0.03 23.24
N ILE A 149 -2.55 -0.50 22.91
CA ILE A 149 -1.84 -1.45 23.81
C ILE A 149 -1.45 -0.76 25.13
N LEU A 150 -0.92 0.48 25.06
CA LEU A 150 -0.57 1.23 26.27
C LEU A 150 -1.78 1.46 27.17
N LEU A 151 -2.92 1.86 26.61
CA LEU A 151 -4.18 2.01 27.33
C LEU A 151 -4.62 0.69 27.98
N ASN A 152 -4.69 -0.40 27.20
CA ASN A 152 -5.16 -1.69 27.70
C ASN A 152 -4.23 -2.24 28.80
N ASN A 153 -2.93 -2.01 28.70
CA ASN A 153 -1.98 -2.38 29.74
C ASN A 153 -2.23 -1.62 31.05
N GLU A 154 -2.52 -0.32 30.99
CA GLU A 154 -2.90 0.44 32.21
C GLU A 154 -4.22 -0.07 32.81
N LEU A 155 -5.22 -0.38 31.97
CA LEU A 155 -6.50 -0.91 32.44
C LEU A 155 -6.34 -2.30 33.10
N VAL A 156 -5.50 -3.18 32.54
CA VAL A 156 -5.18 -4.48 33.15
C VAL A 156 -4.52 -4.28 34.52
N LYS A 157 -3.52 -3.40 34.62
CA LYS A 157 -2.85 -3.11 35.90
C LYS A 157 -3.81 -2.55 36.95
N ALA A 158 -4.68 -1.61 36.56
CA ALA A 158 -5.69 -1.03 37.47
C ALA A 158 -6.68 -2.09 37.96
N THR A 159 -7.18 -2.95 37.06
CA THR A 159 -8.14 -4.01 37.41
C THR A 159 -7.48 -5.11 38.27
N ASP A 160 -6.24 -5.49 37.98
CA ASP A 160 -5.50 -6.45 38.81
C ASP A 160 -5.26 -5.93 40.22
N ASN A 161 -4.78 -4.69 40.36
CA ASN A 161 -4.61 -4.02 41.66
C ASN A 161 -5.93 -4.01 42.45
N GLN A 162 -7.04 -3.73 41.77
CA GLN A 162 -8.38 -3.75 42.38
C GLN A 162 -8.73 -5.13 42.95
N LEU A 163 -8.53 -6.20 42.16
CA LEU A 163 -8.77 -7.58 42.59
C LEU A 163 -7.85 -7.96 43.77
N GLN A 164 -6.58 -7.58 43.76
CA GLN A 164 -5.67 -7.84 44.88
C GLN A 164 -6.14 -7.19 46.19
N ILE A 165 -6.62 -5.94 46.14
CA ILE A 165 -7.20 -5.27 47.29
C ILE A 165 -8.44 -6.03 47.81
N THR A 166 -9.32 -6.50 46.89
CA THR A 166 -10.51 -7.29 47.29
C THR A 166 -10.13 -8.63 47.93
N LYS A 167 -9.11 -9.32 47.39
CA LYS A 167 -8.56 -10.55 47.96
C LYS A 167 -8.03 -10.33 49.39
N GLN A 168 -7.34 -9.23 49.63
CA GLN A 168 -6.89 -8.84 50.97
C GLN A 168 -8.08 -8.56 51.92
N GLN A 169 -9.14 -7.93 51.40
CA GLN A 169 -10.36 -7.67 52.14
C GLN A 169 -11.12 -8.96 52.53
N ILE A 170 -11.15 -9.97 51.64
CA ILE A 170 -11.68 -11.30 51.92
C ILE A 170 -10.94 -11.90 53.14
N GLN A 171 -9.60 -11.90 53.13
CA GLN A 171 -8.79 -12.44 54.25
C GLN A 171 -9.09 -11.74 55.58
N LYS A 172 -9.25 -10.41 55.57
CA LYS A 172 -9.63 -9.63 56.73
C LYS A 172 -10.99 -9.98 57.23
N THR A 173 -12.01 -10.02 56.35
CA THR A 173 -13.41 -10.32 56.68
C THR A 173 -13.57 -11.77 57.13
N GLN A 174 -12.79 -12.72 56.57
CA GLN A 174 -12.78 -14.13 57.05
C GLN A 174 -12.34 -14.20 58.53
N LYS A 175 -11.25 -13.51 58.91
CA LYS A 175 -10.77 -13.46 60.29
C LYS A 175 -11.82 -12.85 61.23
N MET A 176 -12.55 -11.82 60.79
CA MET A 176 -13.62 -11.18 61.56
C MET A 176 -14.83 -12.10 61.70
N PHE A 177 -15.15 -12.88 60.69
CA PHE A 177 -16.20 -13.89 60.74
C PHE A 177 -15.84 -15.02 61.72
N ASP A 178 -14.62 -15.55 61.65
CA ASP A 178 -14.11 -16.60 62.55
C ASP A 178 -14.11 -16.13 64.00
N ALA A 179 -13.91 -14.84 64.22
CA ALA A 179 -14.03 -14.19 65.55
C ALA A 179 -15.50 -13.85 65.95
N GLY A 180 -16.49 -14.16 65.11
CA GLY A 180 -17.90 -13.87 65.36
C GLY A 180 -18.27 -12.38 65.22
N SER A 181 -17.40 -11.53 64.68
CA SER A 181 -17.61 -10.06 64.62
C SER A 181 -18.46 -9.63 63.41
N VAL A 182 -18.59 -10.46 62.36
CA VAL A 182 -19.37 -10.15 61.15
C VAL A 182 -20.19 -11.35 60.69
N ALA A 183 -21.32 -11.08 60.03
CA ALA A 183 -22.19 -12.14 59.47
C ALA A 183 -21.56 -12.80 58.27
N LYS A 184 -21.83 -14.10 58.06
CA LYS A 184 -21.41 -14.86 56.85
C LYS A 184 -21.83 -14.22 55.55
N GLY A 185 -22.96 -13.52 55.50
CA GLY A 185 -23.43 -12.77 54.33
C GLY A 185 -22.45 -11.70 53.84
N ASN A 186 -21.77 -11.04 54.78
CA ASN A 186 -20.75 -10.02 54.43
C ASN A 186 -19.52 -10.64 53.72
N LEU A 187 -19.08 -11.82 54.18
CA LEU A 187 -18.00 -12.56 53.55
C LEU A 187 -18.39 -13.01 52.14
N LEU A 188 -19.55 -13.68 51.99
CA LEU A 188 -20.06 -14.14 50.70
C LEU A 188 -20.21 -12.99 49.68
N GLN A 189 -20.58 -11.80 50.13
CA GLN A 189 -20.73 -10.63 49.30
C GLN A 189 -19.37 -10.12 48.75
N ILE A 190 -18.33 -10.14 49.57
CA ILE A 190 -16.99 -9.74 49.13
C ILE A 190 -16.39 -10.81 48.21
N GLU A 191 -16.64 -12.09 48.46
CA GLU A 191 -16.27 -13.19 47.57
C GLU A 191 -16.94 -13.07 46.19
N ALA A 192 -18.24 -12.75 46.15
CA ALA A 192 -18.95 -12.50 44.90
C ALA A 192 -18.40 -11.28 44.14
N GLN A 193 -18.03 -10.23 44.87
CA GLN A 193 -17.33 -9.06 44.29
C GLN A 193 -16.00 -9.45 43.67
N ALA A 194 -15.16 -10.23 44.37
CA ALA A 194 -13.87 -10.71 43.87
C ALA A 194 -14.07 -11.55 42.58
N ALA A 195 -15.04 -12.43 42.51
CA ALA A 195 -15.35 -13.21 41.32
C ALA A 195 -15.77 -12.32 40.12
N SER A 196 -16.54 -11.24 40.38
CA SER A 196 -16.88 -10.25 39.35
C SER A 196 -15.67 -9.47 38.87
N GLU A 197 -14.77 -9.07 39.78
CA GLU A 197 -13.51 -8.37 39.42
C GLU A 197 -12.53 -9.28 38.65
N GLU A 198 -12.48 -10.58 38.99
CA GLU A 198 -11.68 -11.57 38.28
C GLU A 198 -12.17 -11.76 36.82
N MET A 199 -13.50 -11.85 36.64
CA MET A 199 -14.09 -11.88 35.30
C MET A 199 -13.74 -10.60 34.51
N GLN A 200 -13.77 -9.43 35.14
CA GLN A 200 -13.38 -8.17 34.51
C GLN A 200 -11.89 -8.17 34.13
N LEU A 201 -11.01 -8.69 35.01
CA LEU A 201 -9.58 -8.81 34.72
C LEU A 201 -9.31 -9.72 33.50
N ILE A 202 -10.02 -10.86 33.42
CA ILE A 202 -9.91 -11.76 32.27
C ILE A 202 -10.32 -11.04 30.99
N ASN A 203 -11.41 -10.26 31.01
CA ASN A 203 -11.85 -9.48 29.86
C ASN A 203 -10.81 -8.42 29.45
N MET A 204 -10.21 -7.72 30.42
CA MET A 204 -9.16 -6.72 30.13
C MET A 204 -7.90 -7.36 29.57
N LYS A 205 -7.47 -8.53 30.08
CA LYS A 205 -6.34 -9.29 29.52
C LYS A 205 -6.60 -9.73 28.09
N ASN A 206 -7.79 -10.28 27.81
CA ASN A 206 -8.17 -10.64 26.45
C ASN A 206 -8.15 -9.42 25.51
N GLN A 207 -8.63 -8.26 25.97
CA GLN A 207 -8.59 -7.03 25.17
C GLN A 207 -7.14 -6.56 24.92
N LEU A 208 -6.24 -6.75 25.87
CA LEU A 208 -4.81 -6.48 25.71
C LEU A 208 -4.22 -7.42 24.65
N ASP A 209 -4.48 -8.73 24.75
CA ASP A 209 -3.99 -9.73 23.81
C ASP A 209 -4.48 -9.45 22.37
N ILE A 210 -5.75 -9.07 22.21
CA ILE A 210 -6.32 -8.65 20.92
C ILE A 210 -5.59 -7.40 20.39
N SER A 211 -5.23 -6.45 21.25
CA SER A 211 -4.51 -5.25 20.80
C SER A 211 -3.08 -5.57 20.35
N TYR A 212 -2.37 -6.49 21.02
CA TYR A 212 -1.09 -7.04 20.56
C TYR A 212 -1.23 -7.76 19.22
N LEU A 213 -2.25 -8.63 19.08
CA LEU A 213 -2.54 -9.32 17.82
C LEU A 213 -2.79 -8.33 16.68
N THR A 214 -3.56 -7.28 16.94
CA THR A 214 -3.85 -6.24 15.94
C THR A 214 -2.57 -5.54 15.47
N LEU A 215 -1.70 -5.11 16.39
CA LEU A 215 -0.45 -4.46 16.02
C LEU A 215 0.49 -5.40 15.26
N THR A 216 0.64 -6.66 15.72
CA THR A 216 1.51 -7.64 15.06
C THR A 216 1.03 -8.00 13.65
N GLN A 217 -0.29 -8.07 13.43
CA GLN A 217 -0.86 -8.23 12.08
C GLN A 217 -0.56 -7.02 11.18
N MET A 218 -0.65 -5.79 11.70
CA MET A 218 -0.29 -4.59 10.93
C MET A 218 1.22 -4.55 10.60
N LEU A 219 2.05 -5.16 11.43
CA LEU A 219 3.49 -5.34 11.21
C LEU A 219 3.82 -6.54 10.31
N GLU A 220 2.83 -7.34 9.88
CA GLU A 220 3.02 -8.57 9.10
C GLU A 220 3.89 -9.62 9.83
N LEU A 221 3.84 -9.65 11.16
CA LEU A 221 4.52 -10.66 11.97
C LEU A 221 3.71 -11.96 11.98
N GLN A 222 4.38 -13.10 11.98
CA GLN A 222 3.72 -14.42 11.93
C GLN A 222 2.98 -14.77 13.22
N SER A 223 3.47 -14.30 14.38
CA SER A 223 2.89 -14.55 15.70
C SER A 223 3.11 -13.35 16.62
N PRO A 224 2.18 -13.06 17.54
CA PRO A 224 2.41 -12.11 18.64
C PRO A 224 3.34 -12.66 19.73
N GLU A 225 3.69 -13.95 19.71
CA GLU A 225 4.53 -14.57 20.72
C GLU A 225 5.92 -13.92 20.76
N GLY A 226 6.34 -13.50 21.95
CA GLY A 226 7.62 -12.82 22.14
C GLY A 226 7.67 -11.36 21.67
N PHE A 227 6.56 -10.81 21.17
CA PHE A 227 6.45 -9.40 20.81
C PHE A 227 6.04 -8.57 22.02
N ASN A 228 6.88 -7.59 22.40
CA ASN A 228 6.59 -6.63 23.46
C ASN A 228 6.91 -5.22 22.99
N ILE A 229 6.19 -4.25 23.56
CA ILE A 229 6.41 -2.84 23.28
C ILE A 229 7.03 -2.11 24.45
N VAL A 230 7.79 -1.06 24.15
CA VAL A 230 8.28 -0.12 25.17
C VAL A 230 7.10 0.67 25.72
N ILE A 231 7.00 0.75 27.04
CA ILE A 231 5.99 1.57 27.73
C ILE A 231 6.66 2.89 28.12
N PRO A 232 6.50 3.98 27.33
CA PRO A 232 7.12 5.25 27.66
C PRO A 232 6.42 5.93 28.84
N GLU A 233 7.17 6.64 29.65
CA GLU A 233 6.58 7.57 30.64
C GLU A 233 6.08 8.81 29.89
N ILE A 234 4.76 8.94 29.76
CA ILE A 234 4.15 10.09 29.10
C ILE A 234 3.60 11.03 30.16
N SER A 235 4.25 12.19 30.29
CA SER A 235 3.75 13.32 31.09
C SER A 235 2.93 14.24 30.17
N ILE A 236 1.74 14.64 30.63
CA ILE A 236 0.88 15.58 29.91
C ILE A 236 0.78 16.86 30.71
N ASP A 237 1.14 17.97 30.08
CA ASP A 237 0.84 19.31 30.63
C ASP A 237 -0.65 19.63 30.39
N THR A 238 -1.43 19.65 31.48
CA THR A 238 -2.86 19.98 31.43
C THR A 238 -3.14 21.44 31.11
N ASN A 239 -2.12 22.30 31.18
CA ASN A 239 -2.21 23.72 30.80
C ASN A 239 -1.86 23.92 29.31
N MET A 240 -1.59 22.85 28.59
CA MET A 240 -1.30 22.89 27.15
C MET A 240 -2.46 23.56 26.40
N VAL A 241 -2.15 24.59 25.63
CA VAL A 241 -3.10 25.24 24.73
C VAL A 241 -2.88 24.69 23.34
N ILE A 242 -3.94 24.18 22.71
CA ILE A 242 -3.89 23.79 21.30
C ILE A 242 -3.75 25.06 20.48
N THR A 243 -2.53 25.31 19.97
CA THR A 243 -2.19 26.54 19.24
C THR A 243 -2.49 26.40 17.74
N GLY A 244 -2.91 27.53 17.11
CA GLY A 244 -3.21 27.64 15.69
C GLY A 244 -4.71 27.58 15.41
N LYS A 245 -5.12 28.24 14.32
CA LYS A 245 -6.48 28.15 13.79
C LYS A 245 -6.53 27.03 12.75
N VAL A 246 -7.72 26.48 12.52
CA VAL A 246 -7.96 25.44 11.52
C VAL A 246 -7.45 25.87 10.13
N ASP A 247 -7.70 27.14 9.75
CA ASP A 247 -7.30 27.68 8.46
C ASP A 247 -5.78 27.74 8.28
N ASP A 248 -5.02 28.05 9.36
CA ASP A 248 -3.57 28.09 9.31
C ASP A 248 -2.99 26.68 9.13
N ILE A 249 -3.53 25.71 9.88
CA ILE A 249 -3.16 24.30 9.76
C ILE A 249 -3.48 23.77 8.37
N PHE A 250 -4.65 24.09 7.83
CA PHE A 250 -5.07 23.70 6.49
C PHE A 250 -4.14 24.26 5.40
N SER A 251 -3.82 25.56 5.48
CA SER A 251 -2.92 26.22 4.52
C SER A 251 -1.54 25.55 4.49
N GLN A 252 -1.01 25.20 5.65
CA GLN A 252 0.24 24.45 5.78
C GLN A 252 0.11 23.02 5.23
N ALA A 253 -0.92 22.29 5.65
CA ALA A 253 -1.19 20.93 5.25
C ALA A 253 -1.39 20.79 3.74
N GLN A 254 -2.10 21.74 3.09
CA GLN A 254 -2.32 21.72 1.64
C GLN A 254 -1.01 21.70 0.84
N GLY A 255 0.04 22.36 1.32
CA GLY A 255 1.35 22.37 0.70
C GLY A 255 2.22 21.14 1.02
N LEU A 256 1.88 20.39 2.08
CA LEU A 256 2.68 19.25 2.55
C LEU A 256 2.09 17.90 2.16
N ARG A 257 0.76 17.77 2.22
CA ARG A 257 0.08 16.47 2.12
C ARG A 257 0.22 15.80 0.75
N PRO A 258 0.71 14.55 0.70
CA PRO A 258 0.93 13.83 -0.54
C PRO A 258 -0.34 13.63 -1.38
N GLU A 259 -1.49 13.39 -0.73
CA GLU A 259 -2.77 13.19 -1.41
C GLU A 259 -3.22 14.41 -2.22
N ILE A 260 -2.95 15.63 -1.76
CA ILE A 260 -3.26 16.86 -2.50
C ILE A 260 -2.31 17.00 -3.69
N LYS A 261 -1.00 16.78 -3.46
CA LYS A 261 0.00 16.83 -4.53
C LYS A 261 -0.25 15.77 -5.60
N SER A 262 -0.66 14.55 -5.23
CA SER A 262 -1.04 13.50 -6.18
C SER A 262 -2.22 13.93 -7.03
N ALA A 263 -3.27 14.52 -6.43
CA ALA A 263 -4.41 15.02 -7.17
C ALA A 263 -4.02 16.16 -8.14
N GLU A 264 -3.07 17.04 -7.78
CA GLU A 264 -2.51 18.08 -8.66
C GLU A 264 -1.72 17.48 -9.83
N MET A 265 -0.94 16.43 -9.59
CA MET A 265 -0.23 15.70 -10.65
C MET A 265 -1.22 15.02 -11.60
N ASN A 266 -2.28 14.39 -11.09
CA ASN A 266 -3.33 13.77 -11.90
C ASN A 266 -4.11 14.80 -12.75
N LEU A 267 -4.35 15.99 -12.25
CA LEU A 267 -4.89 17.09 -13.05
C LEU A 267 -3.93 17.46 -14.19
N THR A 268 -2.63 17.58 -13.89
CA THR A 268 -1.61 17.85 -14.90
C THR A 268 -1.53 16.74 -15.95
N VAL A 269 -1.65 15.47 -15.56
CA VAL A 269 -1.75 14.31 -16.48
C VAL A 269 -2.90 14.51 -17.47
N SER A 270 -4.09 14.90 -16.99
CA SER A 270 -5.27 15.13 -17.84
C SER A 270 -5.07 16.30 -18.83
N GLU A 271 -4.30 17.32 -18.44
CA GLU A 271 -3.94 18.43 -19.34
C GLU A 271 -3.01 17.96 -20.47
N PHE A 272 -2.09 17.02 -20.17
CA PHE A 272 -1.27 16.40 -21.22
C PHE A 272 -2.10 15.48 -22.13
N ASP A 273 -3.13 14.78 -21.61
CA ASP A 273 -4.06 14.03 -22.43
C ASP A 273 -4.79 14.92 -23.44
N LEU A 274 -5.18 16.14 -23.05
CA LEU A 274 -5.73 17.12 -23.98
C LEU A 274 -4.72 17.55 -25.05
N LYS A 275 -3.44 17.74 -24.68
CA LYS A 275 -2.38 18.09 -25.64
C LYS A 275 -2.15 16.95 -26.64
N ILE A 276 -2.15 15.71 -26.18
CA ILE A 276 -2.05 14.49 -27.01
C ILE A 276 -3.24 14.41 -27.98
N ALA A 277 -4.47 14.59 -27.45
CA ALA A 277 -5.68 14.58 -28.27
C ALA A 277 -5.66 15.68 -29.36
N ARG A 278 -5.18 16.88 -29.03
CA ARG A 278 -5.01 17.99 -29.99
C ARG A 278 -3.94 17.65 -31.04
N GLY A 279 -2.84 16.99 -30.65
CA GLY A 279 -1.78 16.54 -31.55
C GLY A 279 -2.29 15.60 -32.66
N ALA A 280 -3.39 14.88 -32.43
CA ALA A 280 -4.00 14.00 -33.42
C ALA A 280 -4.61 14.74 -34.65
N ARG A 281 -4.74 16.08 -34.61
CA ARG A 281 -5.12 16.91 -35.76
C ARG A 281 -3.93 17.19 -36.70
N SER A 282 -2.70 17.02 -36.21
CA SER A 282 -1.51 17.34 -36.94
C SER A 282 -1.17 16.27 -37.99
N PRO A 283 -0.44 16.61 -39.04
CA PRO A 283 0.17 15.62 -39.91
C PRO A 283 1.03 14.64 -39.16
N ARG A 284 1.17 13.41 -39.68
CA ARG A 284 2.11 12.40 -39.19
C ARG A 284 3.12 12.09 -40.26
N LEU A 285 4.39 12.15 -39.93
CA LEU A 285 5.49 11.78 -40.79
C LEU A 285 6.20 10.56 -40.19
N SER A 286 6.25 9.48 -40.94
CA SER A 286 6.99 8.28 -40.57
C SER A 286 7.98 7.90 -41.65
N MET A 287 9.09 7.28 -41.24
CA MET A 287 10.04 6.60 -42.08
C MET A 287 9.81 5.09 -41.92
N ASN A 288 9.67 4.39 -43.06
CA ASN A 288 9.54 2.94 -43.07
C ASN A 288 10.77 2.37 -43.81
N HIS A 289 11.29 1.25 -43.31
CA HIS A 289 12.36 0.51 -43.96
C HIS A 289 11.97 -0.96 -44.00
N SER A 290 12.35 -1.62 -45.08
CA SER A 290 12.10 -3.05 -45.25
C SER A 290 13.19 -3.71 -46.09
N MET A 291 13.43 -4.96 -45.78
CA MET A 291 14.24 -5.89 -46.54
C MET A 291 13.44 -7.19 -46.66
N SER A 292 13.30 -7.70 -47.82
CA SER A 292 12.53 -8.93 -48.05
C SER A 292 13.16 -9.78 -49.14
N THR A 293 13.00 -11.07 -49.04
CA THR A 293 13.32 -12.03 -50.10
C THR A 293 12.35 -13.19 -50.07
N MET A 294 12.26 -13.90 -51.18
CA MET A 294 11.34 -15.02 -51.29
C MET A 294 11.92 -16.15 -52.14
N TYR A 295 11.48 -17.36 -51.84
CA TYR A 295 11.69 -18.55 -52.62
C TYR A 295 10.34 -19.14 -52.99
N SER A 296 10.27 -19.71 -54.23
CA SER A 296 9.12 -20.49 -54.69
C SER A 296 9.60 -21.68 -55.50
N SER A 297 9.15 -22.88 -55.15
CA SER A 297 9.51 -24.11 -55.86
C SER A 297 8.96 -24.19 -57.27
N ILE A 298 7.96 -23.38 -57.61
CA ILE A 298 7.33 -23.30 -58.92
C ILE A 298 8.16 -22.42 -59.87
N ARG A 299 8.93 -21.50 -59.34
CA ARG A 299 9.67 -20.52 -60.13
C ARG A 299 10.88 -21.15 -60.82
N LYS A 300 10.99 -20.92 -62.13
CA LYS A 300 12.08 -21.43 -62.96
C LYS A 300 12.99 -20.31 -63.45
N LYS A 301 14.25 -20.60 -63.67
CA LYS A 301 15.24 -19.65 -64.21
C LYS A 301 15.41 -19.82 -65.72
N TYR A 302 15.41 -18.72 -66.44
CA TYR A 302 15.75 -18.77 -67.87
C TYR A 302 17.20 -19.19 -68.01
N THR A 303 17.46 -20.21 -68.86
CA THR A 303 18.78 -20.81 -69.03
C THR A 303 19.66 -20.02 -70.02
N GLY A 304 19.12 -19.01 -70.69
CA GLY A 304 19.83 -18.26 -71.77
C GLY A 304 19.73 -18.96 -73.13
N VAL A 305 19.10 -20.10 -73.21
CA VAL A 305 18.95 -20.87 -74.46
C VAL A 305 17.54 -20.67 -75.02
N ILE A 306 17.48 -20.40 -76.34
CA ILE A 306 16.26 -20.35 -77.11
C ILE A 306 16.26 -21.58 -78.01
N ASP A 307 15.38 -22.54 -77.78
CA ASP A 307 15.13 -23.66 -78.65
C ASP A 307 14.29 -23.19 -79.85
N SER A 308 14.67 -23.60 -81.07
CA SER A 308 14.06 -23.11 -82.30
C SER A 308 12.60 -23.58 -82.45
N ILE A 309 12.15 -24.60 -81.69
CA ILE A 309 10.84 -25.18 -81.76
C ILE A 309 9.95 -24.82 -80.57
N THR A 310 10.59 -24.84 -79.30
CA THR A 310 9.86 -24.69 -78.06
C THR A 310 10.01 -23.29 -77.41
N GLY A 311 10.86 -22.44 -78.02
CA GLY A 311 11.12 -21.10 -77.47
C GLY A 311 12.10 -21.07 -76.30
N PRO A 312 11.98 -20.13 -75.33
CA PRO A 312 12.89 -19.96 -74.18
C PRO A 312 12.93 -21.18 -73.31
N VAL A 313 14.11 -21.73 -73.01
CA VAL A 313 14.33 -22.89 -72.11
C VAL A 313 14.50 -22.43 -70.67
N TYR A 314 13.69 -23.00 -69.76
CA TYR A 314 13.72 -22.71 -68.36
C TYR A 314 14.20 -23.93 -67.55
N GLY A 315 15.15 -23.73 -66.66
CA GLY A 315 15.72 -24.73 -65.78
C GLY A 315 15.31 -24.53 -64.30
N GLU A 316 15.88 -25.36 -63.44
CA GLU A 316 15.68 -25.23 -62.01
C GLU A 316 16.23 -23.87 -61.50
N TYR A 317 15.54 -23.32 -60.49
CA TYR A 317 15.97 -22.12 -59.84
C TYR A 317 16.23 -22.41 -58.33
N PRO A 318 17.51 -22.72 -58.00
CA PRO A 318 17.87 -23.15 -56.65
C PRO A 318 17.49 -22.15 -55.61
N PHE A 319 17.23 -22.65 -54.37
CA PHE A 319 16.83 -21.84 -53.22
C PHE A 319 17.78 -20.66 -52.97
N ASN A 320 19.09 -20.93 -52.90
CA ASN A 320 20.08 -19.89 -52.62
C ASN A 320 20.16 -18.79 -53.69
N ASP A 321 19.96 -19.17 -54.96
CA ASP A 321 19.92 -18.21 -56.04
C ASP A 321 18.68 -17.32 -55.96
N GLN A 322 17.52 -17.92 -55.70
CA GLN A 322 16.28 -17.17 -55.54
C GLN A 322 16.36 -16.21 -54.34
N ILE A 323 16.86 -16.66 -53.19
CA ILE A 323 17.01 -15.80 -52.00
C ILE A 323 17.91 -14.59 -52.30
N LYS A 324 18.97 -14.79 -53.08
CA LYS A 324 19.90 -13.73 -53.44
C LYS A 324 19.30 -12.80 -54.52
N ASP A 325 18.73 -13.37 -55.58
CA ASP A 325 18.25 -12.61 -56.69
C ASP A 325 16.91 -11.89 -56.41
N ASN A 326 16.13 -12.38 -55.47
CA ASN A 326 14.90 -11.76 -54.98
C ASN A 326 15.09 -10.80 -53.80
N LEU A 327 16.36 -10.58 -53.36
CA LEU A 327 16.63 -9.67 -52.27
C LEU A 327 16.21 -8.25 -52.67
N ASN A 328 15.23 -7.73 -51.91
CA ASN A 328 14.72 -6.38 -52.08
C ASN A 328 14.89 -5.61 -50.77
N TYR A 329 15.39 -4.41 -50.84
CA TYR A 329 15.53 -3.50 -49.69
C TYR A 329 15.10 -2.11 -50.12
N GLY A 330 14.45 -1.41 -49.16
CA GLY A 330 13.98 -0.06 -49.41
C GLY A 330 13.73 0.72 -48.13
N PHE A 331 13.74 2.00 -48.27
CA PHE A 331 13.24 2.93 -47.25
C PHE A 331 12.33 3.95 -47.92
N GLY A 332 11.36 4.44 -47.16
CA GLY A 332 10.43 5.43 -47.66
C GLY A 332 9.87 6.31 -46.54
N PHE A 333 9.37 7.45 -46.93
CA PHE A 333 8.70 8.38 -46.03
C PHE A 333 7.21 8.38 -46.33
N SER A 334 6.38 8.33 -45.28
CA SER A 334 4.93 8.42 -45.37
C SER A 334 4.44 9.64 -44.60
N LEU A 335 3.78 10.55 -45.30
CA LEU A 335 3.10 11.70 -44.73
C LEU A 335 1.57 11.42 -44.77
N SER A 336 0.96 11.35 -43.58
CA SER A 336 -0.49 11.17 -43.42
C SER A 336 -1.12 12.43 -42.85
N LEU A 337 -2.13 12.95 -43.52
CA LEU A 337 -2.89 14.14 -43.14
C LEU A 337 -4.33 13.75 -42.82
N PRO A 338 -4.79 13.89 -41.55
CA PRO A 338 -6.16 13.59 -41.19
C PRO A 338 -7.12 14.72 -41.67
N ILE A 339 -7.71 14.59 -42.84
CA ILE A 339 -8.62 15.63 -43.40
C ILE A 339 -10.04 15.42 -42.84
N LEU A 340 -10.60 14.23 -42.99
CA LEU A 340 -11.91 13.86 -42.46
C LEU A 340 -11.78 12.53 -41.70
N ASN A 341 -12.16 12.52 -40.41
CA ASN A 341 -12.03 11.35 -39.54
C ASN A 341 -13.32 11.03 -38.77
N GLY A 342 -14.49 11.32 -39.36
CA GLY A 342 -15.77 11.08 -38.72
C GLY A 342 -15.93 11.80 -37.37
N TRP A 343 -15.36 13.00 -37.24
CA TRP A 343 -15.37 13.81 -36.00
C TRP A 343 -14.67 13.19 -34.79
N GLN A 344 -14.01 12.03 -34.96
CA GLN A 344 -13.38 11.25 -33.86
C GLN A 344 -12.37 12.08 -33.04
N VAL A 345 -11.51 12.86 -33.71
CA VAL A 345 -10.51 13.69 -33.04
C VAL A 345 -11.19 14.80 -32.24
N ASN A 346 -12.23 15.45 -32.77
CA ASN A 346 -12.99 16.48 -32.06
C ASN A 346 -13.69 15.93 -30.81
N LYS A 347 -14.31 14.72 -30.92
CA LYS A 347 -14.88 14.00 -29.79
C LYS A 347 -13.82 13.75 -28.70
N ASN A 348 -12.65 13.23 -29.08
CA ASN A 348 -11.58 12.95 -28.12
C ASN A 348 -11.08 14.23 -27.43
N ILE A 349 -10.96 15.35 -28.15
CA ILE A 349 -10.61 16.66 -27.56
C ILE A 349 -11.70 17.13 -26.58
N SER A 350 -12.98 16.97 -26.95
CA SER A 350 -14.09 17.33 -26.04
C SER A 350 -14.10 16.47 -24.79
N ASN A 351 -13.91 15.16 -24.92
CA ASN A 351 -13.83 14.24 -23.78
C ASN A 351 -12.62 14.56 -22.87
N SER A 352 -11.48 14.90 -23.45
CA SER A 352 -10.30 15.30 -22.67
C SER A 352 -10.54 16.60 -21.87
N LYS A 353 -11.32 17.55 -22.40
CA LYS A 353 -11.71 18.76 -21.63
C LYS A 353 -12.63 18.39 -20.46
N ILE A 354 -13.62 17.52 -20.68
CA ILE A 354 -14.49 17.02 -19.60
C ILE A 354 -13.66 16.30 -18.54
N SER A 355 -12.65 15.52 -18.94
CA SER A 355 -11.74 14.84 -18.01
C SER A 355 -10.97 15.84 -17.16
N ILE A 356 -10.48 16.96 -17.72
CA ILE A 356 -9.79 18.03 -16.95
C ILE A 356 -10.75 18.60 -15.90
N ASP A 357 -11.98 18.90 -16.25
CA ASP A 357 -12.94 19.43 -15.30
C ASP A 357 -13.25 18.42 -14.18
N ASN A 358 -13.35 17.12 -14.53
CA ASN A 358 -13.49 16.04 -13.55
C ASN A 358 -12.31 15.97 -12.57
N TYR A 359 -11.07 16.00 -13.07
CA TYR A 359 -9.88 16.00 -12.21
C TYR A 359 -9.75 17.28 -11.38
N ARG A 360 -10.22 18.42 -11.89
CA ARG A 360 -10.31 19.67 -11.11
C ARG A 360 -11.27 19.53 -9.93
N TYR A 361 -12.45 18.96 -10.15
CA TYR A 361 -13.41 18.69 -9.08
C TYR A 361 -12.89 17.63 -8.10
N ASN A 362 -12.14 16.62 -8.57
CA ASN A 362 -11.49 15.65 -7.69
C ASN A 362 -10.46 16.34 -6.77
N LEU A 363 -9.62 17.22 -7.30
CA LEU A 363 -8.68 18.02 -6.50
C LEU A 363 -9.40 18.89 -5.47
N GLU A 364 -10.48 19.56 -5.87
CA GLU A 364 -11.30 20.35 -4.95
C GLU A 364 -11.95 19.47 -3.88
N GLY A 365 -12.41 18.30 -4.25
CA GLY A 365 -12.94 17.28 -3.33
C GLY A 365 -11.92 16.83 -2.29
N GLU A 366 -10.68 16.53 -2.71
CA GLU A 366 -9.60 16.15 -1.78
C GLU A 366 -9.22 17.32 -0.85
N LYS A 367 -9.19 18.56 -1.35
CA LYS A 367 -8.96 19.74 -0.50
C LYS A 367 -10.08 19.91 0.55
N LYS A 368 -11.33 19.74 0.17
CA LYS A 368 -12.46 19.81 1.11
C LYS A 368 -12.43 18.68 2.14
N LYS A 369 -12.06 17.46 1.72
CA LYS A 369 -11.89 16.32 2.61
C LYS A 369 -10.78 16.57 3.62
N LEU A 370 -9.62 17.05 3.20
CA LEU A 370 -8.52 17.45 4.08
C LEU A 370 -8.96 18.51 5.08
N TYR A 371 -9.63 19.57 4.62
CA TYR A 371 -10.14 20.64 5.49
C TYR A 371 -11.08 20.09 6.57
N LYS A 372 -12.05 19.25 6.17
CA LYS A 372 -12.97 18.58 7.11
C LYS A 372 -12.23 17.70 8.12
N SER A 373 -11.23 16.95 7.67
CA SER A 373 -10.43 16.09 8.55
C SER A 373 -9.64 16.89 9.59
N ILE A 374 -9.09 18.04 9.18
CA ILE A 374 -8.39 18.97 10.10
C ILE A 374 -9.37 19.61 11.08
N GLN A 375 -10.56 20.05 10.63
CA GLN A 375 -11.59 20.58 11.51
C GLN A 375 -12.00 19.56 12.57
N GLN A 376 -12.22 18.31 12.16
CA GLN A 376 -12.57 17.21 13.07
C GLN A 376 -11.42 16.95 14.05
N ALA A 377 -10.18 16.83 13.57
CA ALA A 377 -9.01 16.56 14.42
C ALA A 377 -8.79 17.68 15.45
N TYR A 378 -9.01 18.95 15.05
CA TYR A 378 -8.90 20.09 15.93
C TYR A 378 -9.99 20.08 17.03
N ALA A 379 -11.26 19.85 16.63
CA ALA A 379 -12.37 19.77 17.58
C ALA A 379 -12.19 18.60 18.55
N ASP A 380 -11.76 17.43 18.05
CA ASP A 380 -11.50 16.25 18.85
C ASP A 380 -10.35 16.46 19.84
N ALA A 381 -9.26 17.11 19.42
CA ALA A 381 -8.13 17.40 20.29
C ALA A 381 -8.54 18.36 21.42
N LEU A 382 -9.34 19.38 21.12
CA LEU A 382 -9.85 20.33 22.12
C LEU A 382 -10.81 19.64 23.10
N ALA A 383 -11.72 18.80 22.60
CA ALA A 383 -12.66 18.05 23.42
C ALA A 383 -11.94 17.05 24.34
N SER A 384 -10.94 16.31 23.80
CA SER A 384 -10.19 15.33 24.57
C SER A 384 -9.32 15.97 25.67
N LEU A 385 -8.74 17.17 25.43
CA LEU A 385 -8.04 17.93 26.47
C LEU A 385 -8.98 18.30 27.62
N LYS A 386 -10.18 18.83 27.32
CA LYS A 386 -11.15 19.18 28.34
C LYS A 386 -11.66 17.94 29.10
N LYS A 387 -11.89 16.83 28.40
CA LYS A 387 -12.30 15.56 28.99
C LYS A 387 -11.21 15.01 29.93
N PHE A 388 -9.93 15.06 29.53
CA PHE A 388 -8.84 14.63 30.39
C PHE A 388 -8.72 15.53 31.65
N ALA A 389 -8.77 16.85 31.51
CA ALA A 389 -8.74 17.77 32.65
C ALA A 389 -9.91 17.58 33.62
N ALA A 390 -11.11 17.27 33.11
CA ALA A 390 -12.28 16.95 33.92
C ALA A 390 -12.12 15.59 34.64
N SER A 391 -11.58 14.57 33.95
CA SER A 391 -11.36 13.24 34.52
C SER A 391 -10.32 13.25 35.66
N LEU A 392 -9.27 14.08 35.58
CA LEU A 392 -8.32 14.29 36.67
C LEU A 392 -8.99 14.82 37.94
N LYS A 393 -9.90 15.79 37.80
CA LYS A 393 -10.67 16.32 38.93
C LYS A 393 -11.62 15.28 39.53
N ALA A 394 -12.24 14.47 38.64
CA ALA A 394 -13.13 13.39 39.07
C ALA A 394 -12.37 12.34 39.87
N VAL A 395 -11.19 11.90 39.40
CA VAL A 395 -10.34 10.94 40.14
C VAL A 395 -9.95 11.50 41.49
N ALA A 396 -9.42 12.72 41.56
CA ALA A 396 -9.02 13.33 42.84
C ALA A 396 -10.18 13.40 43.85
N SER A 397 -11.38 13.73 43.40
CA SER A 397 -12.57 13.75 44.26
C SER A 397 -13.03 12.35 44.71
N MET A 398 -12.95 11.36 43.80
CA MET A 398 -13.33 9.98 44.10
C MET A 398 -12.30 9.29 45.01
N GLU A 399 -11.03 9.57 44.89
CA GLU A 399 -9.96 9.10 45.82
C GLU A 399 -10.20 9.59 47.19
N GLU A 400 -10.49 10.87 47.36
CA GLU A 400 -10.76 11.43 48.71
C GLU A 400 -12.09 10.87 49.26
N SER A 401 -13.13 10.77 48.48
CA SER A 401 -14.41 10.15 48.90
C SER A 401 -14.24 8.69 49.32
N PHE A 402 -13.49 7.91 48.54
CA PHE A 402 -13.19 6.53 48.86
C PHE A 402 -12.34 6.41 50.16
N ARG A 403 -11.36 7.27 50.38
CA ARG A 403 -10.55 7.32 51.58
C ARG A 403 -11.43 7.50 52.86
N TYR A 404 -12.39 8.41 52.81
CA TYR A 404 -13.37 8.54 53.93
C TYR A 404 -14.23 7.33 54.10
N THR A 405 -14.73 6.71 53.01
CA THR A 405 -15.54 5.52 53.06
C THR A 405 -14.74 4.33 53.61
N GLU A 406 -13.49 4.18 53.24
CA GLU A 406 -12.57 3.16 53.75
C GLU A 406 -12.32 3.32 55.27
N GLN A 407 -12.12 4.56 55.75
CA GLN A 407 -11.95 4.83 57.19
C GLN A 407 -13.20 4.45 57.94
N LYS A 408 -14.41 4.85 57.46
CA LYS A 408 -15.69 4.48 58.09
C LYS A 408 -15.93 2.96 58.08
N PHE A 409 -15.55 2.29 56.98
CA PHE A 409 -15.66 0.84 56.90
C PHE A 409 -14.75 0.12 57.88
N ASN A 410 -13.55 0.59 58.08
CA ASN A 410 -12.59 -0.01 59.04
C ASN A 410 -13.07 0.07 60.48
N VAL A 411 -13.93 1.04 60.82
CA VAL A 411 -14.52 1.19 62.18
C VAL A 411 -15.97 0.69 62.22
N GLY A 412 -16.46 0.02 61.17
CA GLY A 412 -17.80 -0.62 61.14
C GLY A 412 -18.96 0.34 60.91
N MET A 413 -18.71 1.59 60.46
CA MET A 413 -19.76 2.61 60.26
C MET A 413 -20.48 2.57 58.95
N VAL A 414 -19.98 1.82 57.97
CA VAL A 414 -20.62 1.62 56.64
C VAL A 414 -20.61 0.14 56.25
N THR A 415 -21.56 -0.24 55.40
CA THR A 415 -21.72 -1.64 54.95
C THR A 415 -20.68 -2.03 53.90
N PRO A 416 -20.37 -3.33 53.74
CA PRO A 416 -19.55 -3.80 52.62
C PRO A 416 -20.10 -3.38 51.24
N VAL A 417 -21.44 -3.22 51.12
CA VAL A 417 -22.08 -2.74 49.88
C VAL A 417 -21.64 -1.31 49.56
N ASP A 418 -21.72 -0.42 50.57
CA ASP A 418 -21.35 0.99 50.38
C ASP A 418 -19.84 1.15 50.07
N TYR A 419 -19.00 0.35 50.77
CA TYR A 419 -17.58 0.29 50.51
C TYR A 419 -17.26 -0.15 49.07
N ASN A 420 -17.86 -1.26 48.62
CA ASN A 420 -17.65 -1.77 47.27
C ASN A 420 -18.22 -0.82 46.20
N ALA A 421 -19.35 -0.15 46.46
CA ALA A 421 -19.92 0.85 45.57
C ALA A 421 -18.93 2.05 45.39
N ALA A 422 -18.40 2.59 46.47
CA ALA A 422 -17.44 3.68 46.42
C ALA A 422 -16.14 3.27 45.71
N LYS A 423 -15.65 2.04 45.97
CA LYS A 423 -14.49 1.46 45.31
C LYS A 423 -14.69 1.29 43.81
N THR A 424 -15.83 0.78 43.39
CA THR A 424 -16.19 0.63 41.96
C THR A 424 -16.26 1.98 41.26
N GLN A 425 -16.78 3.01 41.92
CA GLN A 425 -16.83 4.37 41.38
C GLN A 425 -15.44 4.96 41.19
N LEU A 426 -14.52 4.75 42.15
CA LEU A 426 -13.13 5.17 42.02
C LEU A 426 -12.43 4.47 40.85
N LEU A 427 -12.55 3.14 40.75
CA LEU A 427 -11.97 2.37 39.64
C LEU A 427 -12.50 2.85 38.28
N LYS A 428 -13.81 3.10 38.19
CA LYS A 428 -14.40 3.67 36.97
C LYS A 428 -13.79 5.04 36.64
N ALA A 429 -13.68 5.94 37.61
CA ALA A 429 -13.07 7.26 37.39
C ALA A 429 -11.62 7.15 36.93
N GLN A 430 -10.82 6.25 37.52
CA GLN A 430 -9.43 5.99 37.10
C GLN A 430 -9.35 5.40 35.67
N SER A 431 -10.23 4.48 35.33
CA SER A 431 -10.32 3.92 33.97
C SER A 431 -10.72 4.97 32.94
N ASP A 432 -11.72 5.81 33.26
CA ASP A 432 -12.17 6.92 32.42
C ASP A 432 -11.06 7.96 32.24
N MET A 433 -10.26 8.21 33.27
CA MET A 433 -9.09 9.10 33.19
C MET A 433 -7.99 8.51 32.30
N SER A 434 -7.64 7.23 32.44
CA SER A 434 -6.66 6.57 31.58
C SER A 434 -7.11 6.60 30.11
N GLN A 435 -8.37 6.31 29.85
CA GLN A 435 -8.93 6.40 28.51
C GLN A 435 -8.84 7.84 27.96
N ALA A 436 -9.22 8.86 28.74
CA ALA A 436 -9.16 10.25 28.33
C ALA A 436 -7.72 10.71 28.09
N LYS A 437 -6.75 10.23 28.89
CA LYS A 437 -5.30 10.47 28.72
C LYS A 437 -4.83 10.02 27.33
N TYR A 438 -5.05 8.75 26.99
CA TYR A 438 -4.57 8.19 25.74
C TYR A 438 -5.35 8.73 24.54
N GLU A 439 -6.64 9.01 24.68
CA GLU A 439 -7.45 9.69 23.67
C GLU A 439 -6.87 11.08 23.34
N PHE A 440 -6.52 11.87 24.38
CA PHE A 440 -5.90 13.18 24.18
C PHE A 440 -4.54 13.08 23.46
N ILE A 441 -3.66 12.17 23.87
CA ILE A 441 -2.37 11.94 23.21
C ILE A 441 -2.59 11.64 21.73
N PHE A 442 -3.49 10.70 21.42
CA PHE A 442 -3.77 10.31 20.04
C PHE A 442 -4.30 11.48 19.22
N LYS A 443 -5.34 12.19 19.71
CA LYS A 443 -5.96 13.31 18.98
C LYS A 443 -4.97 14.45 18.73
N THR A 444 -4.06 14.71 19.67
CA THR A 444 -2.99 15.69 19.49
C THR A 444 -1.99 15.22 18.44
N LYS A 445 -1.57 13.95 18.45
CA LYS A 445 -0.66 13.41 17.43
C LYS A 445 -1.27 13.37 16.03
N VAL A 446 -2.58 13.13 15.90
CA VAL A 446 -3.30 13.29 14.62
C VAL A 446 -3.24 14.74 14.11
N LEU A 447 -3.40 15.71 15.00
CA LEU A 447 -3.30 17.12 14.63
C LEU A 447 -1.88 17.50 14.21
N ASP A 448 -0.87 17.01 14.93
CA ASP A 448 0.56 17.19 14.60
C ASP A 448 0.90 16.57 13.25
N PHE A 449 0.33 15.39 12.94
CA PHE A 449 0.47 14.73 11.65
C PHE A 449 -0.02 15.61 10.49
N TYR A 450 -1.14 16.33 10.65
CA TYR A 450 -1.60 17.28 9.63
C TYR A 450 -0.70 18.51 9.53
N LYS A 451 -0.01 18.90 10.60
CA LYS A 451 1.02 19.95 10.59
C LYS A 451 2.36 19.49 9.99
N GLY A 452 2.52 18.20 9.66
CA GLY A 452 3.74 17.63 9.13
C GLY A 452 4.80 17.29 10.20
N VAL A 453 4.40 17.23 11.48
CA VAL A 453 5.28 16.84 12.57
C VAL A 453 5.39 15.31 12.61
N PRO A 454 6.60 14.72 12.73
CA PRO A 454 6.78 13.27 12.82
C PRO A 454 6.05 12.66 14.02
N LEU A 455 5.50 11.43 13.83
CA LEU A 455 4.82 10.67 14.87
C LEU A 455 5.87 10.11 15.86
N ASN A 456 6.00 10.76 17.01
CA ASN A 456 6.85 10.33 18.14
C ASN A 456 6.09 10.49 19.45
N LEU A 457 6.28 9.54 20.40
CA LEU A 457 5.66 9.61 21.74
C LEU A 457 6.56 10.26 22.79
N ASN A 458 7.83 10.50 22.48
CA ASN A 458 8.83 11.01 23.42
C ASN A 458 8.94 12.55 23.44
N GLN A 459 7.86 13.26 23.06
CA GLN A 459 7.82 14.73 23.12
C GLN A 459 6.60 15.22 23.89
#